data_b4f3e24bc4bc3f1575b46feaae033857
#
_entry.id   b4f3e24bc4bc3f1575b46feaae033857
#
_cell.length_a   1.000
_cell.length_b   1.000
_cell.length_c   1.000
_cell.angle_alpha   90.00
_cell.angle_beta   90.00
_cell.angle_gamma   90.00
#
_symmetry.space_group_name_H-M   'P 1'
#
loop_
_entity.id
_entity.type
_entity.pdbx_description
1 polymer ?
#
loop_
_entity_poly.entity_id
_entity_poly.type
_entity_poly.pdbx_seq_one_letter_code
_entity_poly.pdbx_strand_id
1 'polypeptide(L)'
;DVFPVRGLVAVYVFITGLYGAVVMCGDEERGLFLPLSYGYRIPCRVASMAAPAIMVSISGLLALWAGGVMTSFPREAAAMAGYCCVVIASAWILRLVCRRPQVLCCIIPFLVIGSLVFCPVFVDAGRFFPGLDQVGRLFPPWYYLQMFR
;
A
#
# COMPACT_ATOMS: atom_id res chain seq x y z
N ASP A 1 14.09 17.35 -8.47
CA ASP A 1 13.95 16.40 -7.34
C ASP A 1 12.84 15.40 -7.62
N VAL A 2 13.24 14.21 -8.10
CA VAL A 2 12.36 13.11 -8.51
C VAL A 2 11.85 12.30 -7.31
N PHE A 3 12.54 12.40 -6.18
CA PHE A 3 12.31 11.60 -4.99
C PHE A 3 10.93 11.82 -4.33
N PRO A 4 10.43 13.05 -4.16
CA PRO A 4 9.14 13.27 -3.53
C PRO A 4 7.96 12.73 -4.34
N VAL A 5 8.05 12.71 -5.68
CA VAL A 5 6.97 12.19 -6.54
C VAL A 5 6.81 10.68 -6.35
N ARG A 6 7.93 9.94 -6.33
CA ARG A 6 7.91 8.49 -6.04
C ARG A 6 7.39 8.19 -4.65
N GLY A 7 7.81 8.99 -3.67
CA GLY A 7 7.34 8.87 -2.30
C GLY A 7 5.83 9.06 -2.19
N LEU A 8 5.30 10.07 -2.87
CA LEU A 8 3.85 10.33 -2.90
C LEU A 8 3.08 9.16 -3.51
N VAL A 9 3.54 8.63 -4.64
CA VAL A 9 2.92 7.46 -5.29
C VAL A 9 2.95 6.25 -4.36
N ALA A 10 4.09 5.97 -3.71
CA ALA A 10 4.22 4.85 -2.78
C ALA A 10 3.25 4.96 -1.61
N VAL A 11 3.13 6.14 -0.99
CA VAL A 11 2.19 6.38 0.10
C VAL A 11 0.75 6.25 -0.37
N TYR A 12 0.42 6.74 -1.57
CA TYR A 12 -0.92 6.64 -2.11
C TYR A 12 -1.35 5.18 -2.37
N VAL A 13 -0.44 4.36 -2.91
CA VAL A 13 -0.64 2.91 -3.07
C VAL A 13 -0.82 2.24 -1.71
N PHE A 14 -0.02 2.63 -0.71
CA PHE A 14 -0.11 2.11 0.65
C PHE A 14 -1.47 2.40 1.29
N ILE A 15 -1.91 3.66 1.25
CA ILE A 15 -3.22 4.08 1.77
C ILE A 15 -4.33 3.26 1.12
N THR A 16 -4.35 3.24 -0.21
CA THR A 16 -5.43 2.60 -0.97
C THR A 16 -5.42 1.08 -0.77
N GLY A 17 -4.25 0.48 -0.66
CA GLY A 17 -4.12 -0.95 -0.37
C GLY A 17 -4.64 -1.32 1.02
N LEU A 18 -4.32 -0.51 2.04
CA LEU A 18 -4.86 -0.74 3.39
C LEU A 18 -6.38 -0.57 3.44
N TYR A 19 -6.94 0.42 2.72
CA TYR A 19 -8.38 0.57 2.59
C TYR A 19 -9.05 -0.58 1.85
N GLY A 20 -8.32 -1.35 1.05
CA GLY A 20 -8.79 -2.61 0.48
C GLY A 20 -9.29 -3.60 1.54
N ALA A 21 -8.68 -3.63 2.72
CA ALA A 21 -9.14 -4.43 3.84
C ALA A 21 -10.53 -3.98 4.34
N VAL A 22 -10.81 -2.68 4.35
CA VAL A 22 -12.12 -2.12 4.72
C VAL A 22 -13.17 -2.49 3.68
N VAL A 23 -12.83 -2.38 2.39
CA VAL A 23 -13.73 -2.78 1.29
C VAL A 23 -14.11 -4.25 1.41
N MET A 24 -13.14 -5.13 1.62
CA MET A 24 -13.39 -6.56 1.79
C MET A 24 -14.30 -6.84 2.99
N CYS A 25 -14.11 -6.15 4.12
CA CYS A 25 -14.99 -6.28 5.28
C CYS A 25 -16.42 -5.84 4.97
N GLY A 26 -16.58 -4.72 4.26
CA GLY A 26 -17.89 -4.22 3.86
C GLY A 26 -18.62 -5.17 2.91
N ASP A 27 -17.88 -5.80 1.99
CA ASP A 27 -18.41 -6.81 1.07
C ASP A 27 -18.84 -8.09 1.82
N GLU A 28 -18.08 -8.49 2.83
CA GLU A 28 -18.47 -9.61 3.72
C GLU A 28 -19.73 -9.31 4.51
N GLU A 29 -19.86 -8.11 5.10
CA GLU A 29 -21.04 -7.71 5.85
C GLU A 29 -22.29 -7.62 4.98
N ARG A 30 -22.13 -7.23 3.70
CA ARG A 30 -23.23 -7.23 2.72
C ARG A 30 -23.58 -8.62 2.19
N GLY A 31 -22.83 -9.64 2.58
CA GLY A 31 -23.09 -11.02 2.17
C GLY A 31 -22.77 -11.30 0.69
N LEU A 32 -21.96 -10.47 0.02
CA LEU A 32 -21.64 -10.60 -1.39
C LEU A 32 -20.93 -11.93 -1.72
N PHE A 33 -20.26 -12.53 -0.75
CA PHE A 33 -19.55 -13.80 -0.93
C PHE A 33 -20.40 -15.03 -0.56
N LEU A 34 -21.61 -14.84 -0.02
CA LEU A 34 -22.47 -15.96 0.40
C LEU A 34 -22.95 -16.85 -0.76
N PRO A 35 -23.36 -16.32 -1.94
CA PRO A 35 -23.84 -17.14 -3.04
C PRO A 35 -22.72 -17.90 -3.78
N LEU A 36 -21.44 -17.57 -3.49
CA LEU A 36 -20.31 -18.19 -4.16
C LEU A 36 -20.02 -19.57 -3.57
N SER A 37 -19.68 -20.54 -4.43
CA SER A 37 -19.18 -21.84 -3.99
C SER A 37 -17.90 -21.66 -3.15
N TYR A 38 -17.67 -22.58 -2.22
CA TYR A 38 -16.56 -22.47 -1.25
C TYR A 38 -15.19 -22.21 -1.91
N GLY A 39 -14.94 -22.84 -3.09
CA GLY A 39 -13.69 -22.68 -3.83
C GLY A 39 -13.45 -21.28 -4.40
N TYR A 40 -14.49 -20.49 -4.65
CA TYR A 40 -14.36 -19.14 -5.21
C TYR A 40 -14.38 -18.02 -4.16
N ARG A 41 -14.72 -18.33 -2.91
CA ARG A 41 -14.82 -17.30 -1.85
C ARG A 41 -13.48 -16.66 -1.54
N ILE A 42 -12.41 -17.42 -1.42
CA ILE A 42 -11.07 -16.92 -1.10
C ILE A 42 -10.53 -16.03 -2.23
N PRO A 43 -10.50 -16.47 -3.51
CA PRO A 43 -10.02 -15.62 -4.58
C PRO A 43 -10.85 -14.35 -4.78
N CYS A 44 -12.17 -14.39 -4.60
CA CYS A 44 -13.01 -13.20 -4.67
C CYS A 44 -12.73 -12.21 -3.55
N ARG A 45 -12.47 -12.67 -2.32
CA ARG A 45 -12.07 -11.82 -1.20
C ARG A 45 -10.73 -11.16 -1.46
N VAL A 46 -9.75 -11.92 -1.95
CA VAL A 46 -8.44 -11.36 -2.30
C VAL A 46 -8.57 -10.35 -3.43
N ALA A 47 -9.37 -10.64 -4.45
CA ALA A 47 -9.61 -9.73 -5.57
C ALA A 47 -10.27 -8.41 -5.12
N SER A 48 -11.30 -8.48 -4.27
CA SER A 48 -11.97 -7.29 -3.71
C SER A 48 -10.99 -6.40 -2.93
N MET A 49 -10.10 -7.01 -2.15
CA MET A 49 -9.09 -6.30 -1.39
C MET A 49 -7.96 -5.74 -2.27
N ALA A 50 -7.54 -6.50 -3.29
CA ALA A 50 -6.40 -6.15 -4.12
C ALA A 50 -6.74 -5.13 -5.23
N ALA A 51 -7.98 -5.11 -5.70
CA ALA A 51 -8.39 -4.27 -6.83
C ALA A 51 -8.06 -2.78 -6.65
N PRO A 52 -8.35 -2.12 -5.51
CA PRO A 52 -7.98 -0.72 -5.31
C PRO A 52 -6.47 -0.48 -5.40
N ALA A 53 -5.66 -1.35 -4.78
CA ALA A 53 -4.20 -1.23 -4.78
C ALA A 53 -3.63 -1.39 -6.20
N ILE A 54 -4.14 -2.34 -6.98
CA ILE A 54 -3.71 -2.59 -8.36
C ILE A 54 -4.05 -1.38 -9.24
N MET A 55 -5.29 -0.88 -9.16
CA MET A 55 -5.73 0.28 -9.95
C MET A 55 -4.88 1.51 -9.66
N VAL A 56 -4.58 1.79 -8.40
CA VAL A 56 -3.74 2.92 -8.01
C VAL A 56 -2.28 2.70 -8.38
N SER A 57 -1.77 1.47 -8.33
CA SER A 57 -0.41 1.15 -8.78
C SER A 57 -0.25 1.40 -10.29
N ILE A 58 -1.23 1.02 -11.10
CA ILE A 58 -1.24 1.28 -12.54
C ILE A 58 -1.29 2.79 -12.82
N SER A 59 -2.18 3.53 -12.16
CA SER A 59 -2.28 4.98 -12.32
C SER A 59 -1.02 5.69 -11.83
N GLY A 60 -0.39 5.21 -10.75
CA GLY A 60 0.89 5.70 -10.26
C GLY A 60 2.03 5.50 -11.26
N LEU A 61 2.11 4.31 -11.89
CA LEU A 61 3.09 4.05 -12.96
C LEU A 61 2.88 4.97 -14.16
N LEU A 62 1.62 5.19 -14.58
CA LEU A 62 1.31 6.11 -15.66
C LEU A 62 1.69 7.56 -15.31
N ALA A 63 1.46 7.99 -14.08
CA ALA A 63 1.86 9.31 -13.60
C ALA A 63 3.39 9.48 -13.59
N LEU A 64 4.15 8.48 -13.16
CA LEU A 64 5.60 8.49 -13.18
C LEU A 64 6.14 8.51 -14.62
N TRP A 65 5.51 7.79 -15.53
CA TRP A 65 5.85 7.78 -16.95
C TRP A 65 5.58 9.15 -17.60
N ALA A 66 4.38 9.68 -17.42
CA ALA A 66 3.98 10.98 -17.97
C ALA A 66 4.82 12.14 -17.40
N GLY A 67 5.25 12.03 -16.14
CA GLY A 67 6.13 13.01 -15.49
C GLY A 67 7.60 12.91 -15.91
N GLY A 68 7.98 11.97 -16.77
CA GLY A 68 9.37 11.77 -17.22
C GLY A 68 10.33 11.34 -16.10
N VAL A 69 9.79 10.81 -15.01
CA VAL A 69 10.53 10.44 -13.80
C VAL A 69 11.10 9.02 -13.88
N MET A 70 10.60 8.22 -14.82
CA MET A 70 11.02 6.83 -15.00
C MET A 70 12.41 6.72 -15.64
N THR A 71 13.27 5.92 -15.02
CA THR A 71 14.57 5.55 -15.59
C THR A 71 14.46 4.35 -16.54
N SER A 72 13.68 3.34 -16.17
CA SER A 72 13.39 2.16 -17.00
C SER A 72 12.04 1.58 -16.64
N PHE A 73 11.14 1.48 -17.61
CA PHE A 73 9.77 0.97 -17.41
C PHE A 73 9.73 -0.43 -16.77
N PRO A 74 10.48 -1.45 -17.26
CA PRO A 74 10.38 -2.81 -16.71
C PRO A 74 10.85 -2.89 -15.24
N ARG A 75 11.86 -2.13 -14.86
CA ARG A 75 12.36 -2.09 -13.47
C ARG A 75 11.35 -1.44 -12.54
N GLU A 76 10.79 -0.31 -12.94
CA GLU A 76 9.77 0.41 -12.16
C GLU A 76 8.49 -0.42 -12.02
N ALA A 77 8.04 -1.07 -13.11
CA ALA A 77 6.88 -1.94 -13.09
C ALA A 77 7.08 -3.16 -12.17
N ALA A 78 8.25 -3.80 -12.22
CA ALA A 78 8.57 -4.92 -11.33
C ALA A 78 8.65 -4.48 -9.86
N ALA A 79 9.27 -3.35 -9.56
CA ALA A 79 9.34 -2.80 -8.20
C ALA A 79 7.94 -2.43 -7.67
N MET A 80 7.10 -1.81 -8.50
CA MET A 80 5.74 -1.46 -8.12
C MET A 80 4.86 -2.70 -7.90
N ALA A 81 5.01 -3.73 -8.73
CA ALA A 81 4.29 -4.99 -8.56
C ALA A 81 4.70 -5.69 -7.25
N GLY A 82 6.00 -5.78 -6.95
CA GLY A 82 6.49 -6.32 -5.70
C GLY A 82 5.99 -5.54 -4.49
N TYR A 83 6.03 -4.22 -4.57
CA TYR A 83 5.51 -3.33 -3.54
C TYR A 83 3.99 -3.52 -3.32
N CYS A 84 3.22 -3.59 -4.40
CA CYS A 84 1.78 -3.86 -4.36
C CYS A 84 1.48 -5.18 -3.64
N CYS A 85 2.22 -6.25 -3.93
CA CYS A 85 2.08 -7.53 -3.24
C CYS A 85 2.32 -7.40 -1.72
N VAL A 86 3.34 -6.67 -1.30
CA VAL A 86 3.64 -6.43 0.12
C VAL A 86 2.51 -5.64 0.79
N VAL A 87 1.97 -4.62 0.11
CA VAL A 87 0.86 -3.83 0.63
C VAL A 87 -0.41 -4.67 0.78
N ILE A 88 -0.73 -5.52 -0.21
CA ILE A 88 -1.87 -6.44 -0.15
C ILE A 88 -1.70 -7.45 1.00
N ALA A 89 -0.49 -7.99 1.18
CA ALA A 89 -0.18 -8.89 2.30
C ALA A 89 -0.35 -8.17 3.65
N SER A 90 0.10 -6.93 3.77
CA SER A 90 -0.08 -6.10 4.97
C SER A 90 -1.55 -5.85 5.27
N ALA A 91 -2.35 -5.55 4.25
CA ALA A 91 -3.80 -5.37 4.38
C ALA A 91 -4.50 -6.67 4.82
N TRP A 92 -4.05 -7.82 4.30
CA TRP A 92 -4.56 -9.12 4.71
C TRP A 92 -4.25 -9.43 6.17
N ILE A 93 -3.02 -9.19 6.62
CA ILE A 93 -2.62 -9.36 8.03
C ILE A 93 -3.45 -8.43 8.92
N LEU A 94 -3.60 -7.16 8.53
CA LEU A 94 -4.39 -6.19 9.27
C LEU A 94 -5.85 -6.65 9.39
N ARG A 95 -6.42 -7.23 8.33
CA ARG A 95 -7.77 -7.81 8.33
C ARG A 95 -7.88 -9.03 9.27
N LEU A 96 -6.86 -9.87 9.35
CA LEU A 96 -6.86 -11.00 10.28
C LEU A 96 -6.85 -10.57 11.75
N VAL A 97 -6.11 -9.50 12.05
CA VAL A 97 -6.02 -8.93 13.40
C VAL A 97 -7.29 -8.14 13.76
N CYS A 98 -7.77 -7.32 12.83
CA CYS A 98 -8.90 -6.42 13.04
C CYS A 98 -10.10 -6.88 12.20
N ARG A 99 -11.06 -7.54 12.84
CA ARG A 99 -12.24 -8.10 12.17
C ARG A 99 -13.36 -7.09 11.91
N ARG A 100 -13.33 -5.94 12.60
CA ARG A 100 -14.37 -4.91 12.50
C ARG A 100 -13.92 -3.77 11.58
N PRO A 101 -14.73 -3.38 10.57
CA PRO A 101 -14.36 -2.31 9.64
C PRO A 101 -14.16 -0.96 10.32
N GLN A 102 -14.92 -0.69 11.39
CA GLN A 102 -14.79 0.54 12.17
C GLN A 102 -13.40 0.67 12.82
N VAL A 103 -12.89 -0.43 13.38
CA VAL A 103 -11.53 -0.46 13.98
C VAL A 103 -10.47 -0.26 12.91
N LEU A 104 -10.64 -0.88 11.73
CA LEU A 104 -9.75 -0.68 10.59
C LEU A 104 -9.71 0.79 10.16
N CYS A 105 -10.86 1.44 10.03
CA CYS A 105 -10.95 2.86 9.68
C CYS A 105 -10.24 3.78 10.70
N CYS A 106 -10.16 3.38 11.96
CA CYS A 106 -9.41 4.13 12.97
C CYS A 106 -7.90 3.87 12.91
N ILE A 107 -7.48 2.63 12.66
CA ILE A 107 -6.07 2.24 12.68
C ILE A 107 -5.33 2.70 11.42
N ILE A 108 -5.97 2.63 10.24
CA ILE A 108 -5.35 2.97 8.96
C ILE A 108 -4.76 4.40 8.94
N PRO A 109 -5.47 5.46 9.39
CA PRO A 109 -4.89 6.81 9.44
C PRO A 109 -3.62 6.89 10.28
N PHE A 110 -3.54 6.18 11.42
CA PHE A 110 -2.32 6.16 12.24
C PHE A 110 -1.16 5.50 11.52
N LEU A 111 -1.40 4.39 10.80
CA LEU A 111 -0.38 3.73 10.00
C LEU A 111 0.10 4.62 8.85
N VAL A 112 -0.81 5.34 8.21
CA VAL A 112 -0.51 6.27 7.13
C VAL A 112 0.32 7.45 7.64
N ILE A 113 -0.10 8.09 8.72
CA ILE A 113 0.66 9.20 9.35
C ILE A 113 2.04 8.70 9.78
N GLY A 114 2.11 7.52 10.42
CA GLY A 114 3.38 6.89 10.76
C GLY A 114 4.27 6.69 9.54
N SER A 115 3.73 6.19 8.42
CA SER A 115 4.51 6.01 7.19
C SER A 115 5.00 7.34 6.59
N LEU A 116 4.21 8.40 6.67
CA LEU A 116 4.60 9.73 6.19
C LEU A 116 5.72 10.36 7.03
N VAL A 117 5.69 10.14 8.35
CA VAL A 117 6.67 10.72 9.29
C VAL A 117 7.98 9.93 9.29
N PHE A 118 7.90 8.59 9.31
CA PHE A 118 9.08 7.74 9.49
C PHE A 118 9.71 7.28 8.18
N CYS A 119 8.98 7.27 7.06
CA CYS A 119 9.58 7.00 5.76
C CYS A 119 10.15 8.30 5.16
N PRO A 120 11.29 8.22 4.44
CA PRO A 120 11.91 9.38 3.79
C PRO A 120 11.13 9.81 2.54
N VAL A 121 9.82 10.12 2.70
CA VAL A 121 8.94 10.52 1.59
C VAL A 121 9.20 11.98 1.20
N PHE A 122 9.19 12.88 2.17
CA PHE A 122 9.39 14.31 1.95
C PHE A 122 10.71 14.80 2.54
N VAL A 123 11.08 14.30 3.72
CA VAL A 123 12.29 14.69 4.44
C VAL A 123 12.96 13.43 4.97
N ASP A 124 14.27 13.32 4.75
CA ASP A 124 15.07 12.23 5.32
C ASP A 124 15.24 12.46 6.83
N ALA A 125 14.22 12.04 7.60
CA ALA A 125 14.22 12.19 9.06
C ALA A 125 15.38 11.45 9.75
N GLY A 126 15.94 10.42 9.09
CA GLY A 126 17.13 9.70 9.56
C GLY A 126 18.38 10.57 9.66
N ARG A 127 18.44 11.69 8.92
CA ARG A 127 19.53 12.67 9.03
C ARG A 127 19.49 13.45 10.34
N PHE A 128 18.30 13.66 10.91
CA PHE A 128 18.14 14.38 12.17
C PHE A 128 18.16 13.43 13.37
N PHE A 129 17.59 12.26 13.22
CA PHE A 129 17.48 11.27 14.31
C PHE A 129 17.74 9.84 13.77
N PRO A 130 18.94 9.28 14.00
CA PRO A 130 19.32 7.98 13.46
C PRO A 130 18.39 6.81 13.87
N GLY A 131 17.70 6.93 15.01
CA GLY A 131 16.72 5.93 15.47
C GLY A 131 15.43 5.89 14.64
N LEU A 132 15.05 6.97 13.94
CA LEU A 132 13.83 7.02 13.14
C LEU A 132 13.93 6.16 11.88
N ASP A 133 15.13 5.98 11.33
CA ASP A 133 15.33 5.09 10.18
C ASP A 133 15.01 3.62 10.52
N GLN A 134 15.28 3.18 11.74
CA GLN A 134 14.92 1.83 12.19
C GLN A 134 13.40 1.64 12.25
N VAL A 135 12.67 2.66 12.71
CA VAL A 135 11.20 2.63 12.74
C VAL A 135 10.62 2.68 11.32
N GLY A 136 11.23 3.47 10.44
CA GLY A 136 10.84 3.55 9.02
C GLY A 136 10.85 2.20 8.31
N ARG A 137 11.79 1.31 8.67
CA ARG A 137 11.90 -0.05 8.11
C ARG A 137 10.70 -0.95 8.40
N LEU A 138 9.85 -0.61 9.36
CA LEU A 138 8.61 -1.33 9.62
C LEU A 138 7.53 -1.06 8.58
N PHE A 139 7.68 0.02 7.81
CA PHE A 139 6.67 0.42 6.84
C PHE A 139 7.05 0.01 5.41
N PRO A 140 6.12 -0.60 4.65
CA PRO A 140 6.37 -1.01 3.27
C PRO A 140 6.89 0.09 2.33
N PRO A 141 6.43 1.35 2.41
CA PRO A 141 6.94 2.42 1.56
C PRO A 141 8.46 2.66 1.67
N TRP A 142 9.06 2.37 2.83
CA TRP A 142 10.50 2.52 3.03
C TRP A 142 11.29 1.64 2.07
N TYR A 143 10.90 0.38 1.90
CA TYR A 143 11.60 -0.58 1.01
C TYR A 143 11.49 -0.17 -0.47
N TYR A 144 10.30 0.29 -0.88
CA TYR A 144 10.11 0.77 -2.24
C TYR A 144 11.03 1.95 -2.56
N LEU A 145 11.14 2.91 -1.66
CA LEU A 145 11.99 4.09 -1.83
C LEU A 145 13.48 3.74 -1.84
N GLN A 146 13.90 2.75 -1.07
CA GLN A 146 15.30 2.29 -1.05
C GLN A 146 15.74 1.63 -2.37
N MET A 147 14.83 1.06 -3.15
CA MET A 147 15.17 0.47 -4.46
C MET A 147 15.61 1.51 -5.49
N PHE A 148 15.28 2.79 -5.26
CA PHE A 148 15.56 3.90 -6.17
C PHE A 148 16.50 4.95 -5.57
N ARG A 149 17.06 4.69 -4.40
CA ARG A 149 18.09 5.50 -3.75
C ARG A 149 19.47 5.05 -4.18
#